data_f7917e89639103bc0d1118d39f9c94cc
#
_entry.id   f7917e89639103bc0d1118d39f9c94cc
#
_cell.length_a   1.000
_cell.length_b   1.000
_cell.length_c   1.000
_cell.angle_alpha   90.00
_cell.angle_beta   90.00
_cell.angle_gamma   90.00
#
_symmetry.space_group_name_H-M   'P 1'
#
loop_
_entity.id
_entity.type
_entity.pdbx_description
1 polymer ?
#
loop_
_entity_poly.entity_id
_entity_poly.type
_entity_poly.pdbx_seq_one_letter_code
_entity_poly.pdbx_strand_id
1 'polypeptide(L)'
;TIGIFALLAQQEREMISERTKKALQAKKAQGYKLGKAENFTNDMRKKGRDAHHVKAIENENNRRAYSFSQVVRKQKETYRSIAAKLNESGFRTSKGNKFFGSSIKQLERIFEESNLTI
;
A
#
# COMPACT_ATOMS: atom_id res chain seq x y z
N THR A 1 -13.79 36.05 -9.46
CA THR A 1 -14.89 35.76 -8.51
C THR A 1 -14.97 34.25 -8.15
N ILE A 2 -14.86 33.37 -9.12
CA ILE A 2 -14.88 31.91 -8.88
C ILE A 2 -13.69 31.48 -7.98
N GLY A 3 -12.51 32.09 -8.18
CA GLY A 3 -11.34 31.80 -7.36
C GLY A 3 -11.50 32.19 -5.89
N ILE A 4 -12.19 33.27 -5.60
CA ILE A 4 -12.48 33.74 -4.24
C ILE A 4 -13.39 32.75 -3.52
N PHE A 5 -14.47 32.27 -4.17
CA PHE A 5 -15.40 31.30 -3.59
C PHE A 5 -14.71 29.95 -3.32
N ALA A 6 -13.83 29.49 -4.22
CA ALA A 6 -13.06 28.28 -4.03
C ALA A 6 -12.12 28.42 -2.82
N LEU A 7 -11.49 29.56 -2.66
CA LEU A 7 -10.59 29.86 -1.54
C LEU A 7 -11.35 29.87 -0.21
N LEU A 8 -12.54 30.51 -0.16
CA LEU A 8 -13.40 30.56 1.01
C LEU A 8 -13.88 29.16 1.40
N ALA A 9 -14.29 28.35 0.41
CA ALA A 9 -14.71 26.97 0.65
C ALA A 9 -13.57 26.11 1.23
N GLN A 10 -12.34 26.30 0.74
CA GLN A 10 -11.15 25.64 1.26
C GLN A 10 -10.87 26.05 2.72
N GLN A 11 -10.95 27.34 3.02
CA GLN A 11 -10.77 27.84 4.38
C GLN A 11 -11.82 27.28 5.36
N GLU A 12 -13.07 27.20 4.92
CA GLU A 12 -14.14 26.60 5.75
C GLU A 12 -13.84 25.11 6.05
N ARG A 13 -13.41 24.35 5.07
CA ARG A 13 -13.03 22.94 5.25
C ARG A 13 -11.88 22.79 6.23
N GLU A 14 -10.87 23.62 6.12
CA GLU A 14 -9.73 23.63 7.04
C GLU A 14 -10.16 23.98 8.47
N MET A 15 -11.01 24.98 8.63
CA MET A 15 -11.56 25.37 9.95
C MET A 15 -12.40 24.26 10.57
N ILE A 16 -13.25 23.60 9.81
CA ILE A 16 -14.06 22.46 10.27
C ILE A 16 -13.14 21.32 10.70
N SER A 17 -12.11 21.01 9.91
CA SER A 17 -11.14 19.96 10.23
C SER A 17 -10.39 20.26 11.53
N GLU A 18 -9.94 21.50 11.73
CA GLU A 18 -9.26 21.92 12.95
C GLU A 18 -10.17 21.85 14.17
N ARG A 19 -11.41 22.32 14.05
CA ARG A 19 -12.40 22.25 15.14
C ARG A 19 -12.68 20.82 15.54
N THR A 20 -12.84 19.92 14.56
CA THR A 20 -13.08 18.49 14.80
C THR A 20 -11.87 17.86 15.53
N LYS A 21 -10.64 18.15 15.08
CA LYS A 21 -9.43 17.65 15.73
C LYS A 21 -9.32 18.13 17.18
N LYS A 22 -9.56 19.42 17.42
CA LYS A 22 -9.53 19.99 18.77
C LYS A 22 -10.59 19.39 19.67
N ALA A 23 -11.81 19.21 19.18
CA ALA A 23 -12.90 18.60 19.92
C ALA A 23 -12.58 17.13 20.29
N LEU A 24 -12.01 16.37 19.37
CA LEU A 24 -11.60 14.98 19.61
C LEU A 24 -10.44 14.90 20.61
N GLN A 25 -9.48 15.80 20.52
CA GLN A 25 -8.38 15.89 21.48
C GLN A 25 -8.87 16.22 22.87
N ALA A 26 -9.83 17.16 23.00
CA ALA A 26 -10.44 17.52 24.28
C ALA A 26 -11.16 16.33 24.90
N LYS A 27 -11.95 15.58 24.12
CA LYS A 27 -12.60 14.36 24.59
C LYS A 27 -11.62 13.31 25.05
N LYS A 28 -10.55 13.11 24.28
CA LYS A 28 -9.49 12.17 24.64
C LYS A 28 -8.82 12.55 25.96
N ALA A 29 -8.55 13.85 26.17
CA ALA A 29 -7.98 14.38 27.42
C ALA A 29 -8.91 14.18 28.62
N GLN A 30 -10.24 14.18 28.41
CA GLN A 30 -11.25 13.90 29.43
C GLN A 30 -11.39 12.42 29.78
N GLY A 31 -10.64 11.54 29.12
CA GLY A 31 -10.67 10.11 29.36
C GLY A 31 -11.66 9.33 28.49
N TYR A 32 -12.35 9.97 27.55
CA TYR A 32 -13.22 9.28 26.60
C TYR A 32 -12.41 8.47 25.61
N LYS A 33 -12.84 7.24 25.41
CA LYS A 33 -12.24 6.34 24.45
C LYS A 33 -12.80 6.62 23.05
N LEU A 34 -11.94 7.05 22.14
CA LEU A 34 -12.33 7.36 20.76
C LEU A 34 -12.30 6.08 19.92
N GLY A 35 -13.33 5.90 19.09
CA GLY A 35 -13.50 4.74 18.23
C GLY A 35 -14.00 3.52 18.98
N LYS A 36 -14.41 2.50 18.24
CA LYS A 36 -14.82 1.20 18.78
C LYS A 36 -13.76 0.16 18.45
N ALA A 37 -12.92 -0.15 19.42
CA ALA A 37 -11.93 -1.22 19.30
C ALA A 37 -12.59 -2.58 19.03
N GLU A 38 -13.84 -2.75 19.44
CA GLU A 38 -14.65 -3.95 19.21
C GLU A 38 -14.90 -4.22 17.71
N ASN A 39 -14.87 -3.18 16.87
CA ASN A 39 -15.00 -3.33 15.43
C ASN A 39 -13.73 -3.91 14.77
N PHE A 40 -12.61 -3.91 15.50
CA PHE A 40 -11.34 -4.48 15.04
C PHE A 40 -11.22 -5.94 15.45
N THR A 41 -12.02 -6.79 14.82
CA THR A 41 -11.94 -8.24 15.02
C THR A 41 -10.84 -8.86 14.15
N ASN A 42 -10.42 -10.08 14.49
CA ASN A 42 -9.45 -10.83 13.68
C ASN A 42 -9.96 -11.07 12.26
N ASP A 43 -11.27 -11.24 12.08
CA ASP A 43 -11.90 -11.41 10.77
C ASP A 43 -11.76 -10.15 9.91
N MET A 44 -11.92 -8.98 10.50
CA MET A 44 -11.73 -7.69 9.83
C MET A 44 -10.27 -7.50 9.39
N ARG A 45 -9.33 -7.86 10.25
CA ARG A 45 -7.90 -7.82 9.93
C ARG A 45 -7.54 -8.77 8.80
N LYS A 46 -8.13 -9.96 8.81
CA LYS A 46 -7.95 -10.94 7.73
C LYS A 46 -8.48 -10.42 6.40
N LYS A 47 -9.69 -9.86 6.39
CA LYS A 47 -10.27 -9.25 5.19
C LYS A 47 -9.38 -8.14 4.63
N GLY A 48 -8.81 -7.31 5.50
CA GLY A 48 -7.88 -6.26 5.09
C GLY A 48 -6.62 -6.81 4.44
N ARG A 49 -6.01 -7.84 5.05
CA ARG A 49 -4.83 -8.51 4.48
C ARG A 49 -5.13 -9.14 3.13
N ASP A 50 -6.25 -9.84 3.04
CA ASP A 50 -6.67 -10.52 1.80
C ASP A 50 -6.93 -9.49 0.68
N ALA A 51 -7.55 -8.36 0.99
CA ALA A 51 -7.76 -7.27 0.05
C ALA A 51 -6.43 -6.67 -0.45
N HIS A 52 -5.45 -6.47 0.43
CA HIS A 52 -4.12 -6.02 0.04
C HIS A 52 -3.39 -7.03 -0.83
N HIS A 53 -3.53 -8.30 -0.50
CA HIS A 53 -2.93 -9.38 -1.27
C HIS A 53 -3.49 -9.43 -2.70
N VAL A 54 -4.81 -9.36 -2.84
CA VAL A 54 -5.49 -9.31 -4.14
C VAL A 54 -5.02 -8.11 -4.96
N LYS A 55 -4.94 -6.92 -4.36
CA LYS A 55 -4.44 -5.72 -5.03
C LYS A 55 -3.00 -5.89 -5.51
N ALA A 56 -2.16 -6.51 -4.70
CA ALA A 56 -0.76 -6.76 -5.07
C ALA A 56 -0.65 -7.70 -6.26
N ILE A 57 -1.48 -8.74 -6.32
CA ILE A 57 -1.50 -9.71 -7.43
C ILE A 57 -2.04 -9.07 -8.71
N GLU A 58 -3.09 -8.26 -8.61
CA GLU A 58 -3.72 -7.60 -9.74
C GLU A 58 -2.89 -6.43 -10.29
N ASN A 59 -1.96 -5.90 -9.50
CA ASN A 59 -1.13 -4.78 -9.93
C ASN A 59 -0.27 -5.17 -11.13
N GLU A 60 -0.40 -4.41 -12.20
CA GLU A 60 0.28 -4.68 -13.47
C GLU A 60 1.81 -4.63 -13.35
N ASN A 61 2.33 -3.66 -12.61
CA ASN A 61 3.77 -3.54 -12.37
C ASN A 61 4.31 -4.78 -11.66
N ASN A 62 3.59 -5.28 -10.66
CA ASN A 62 3.97 -6.48 -9.92
C ASN A 62 3.93 -7.72 -10.82
N ARG A 63 2.90 -7.87 -11.62
CA ARG A 63 2.75 -9.01 -12.53
C ARG A 63 3.88 -9.06 -13.56
N ARG A 64 4.18 -7.94 -14.18
CA ARG A 64 5.27 -7.83 -15.16
C ARG A 64 6.61 -8.11 -14.52
N ALA A 65 6.88 -7.51 -13.37
CA ALA A 65 8.13 -7.71 -12.63
C ALA A 65 8.30 -9.17 -12.21
N TYR A 66 7.23 -9.81 -11.73
CA TYR A 66 7.26 -11.22 -11.36
C TYR A 66 7.57 -12.12 -12.56
N SER A 67 6.90 -11.91 -13.70
CA SER A 67 7.14 -12.70 -14.92
C SER A 67 8.57 -12.59 -15.38
N PHE A 68 9.13 -11.38 -15.39
CA PHE A 68 10.51 -11.14 -15.77
C PHE A 68 11.48 -11.79 -14.78
N SER A 69 11.21 -11.66 -13.48
CA SER A 69 12.05 -12.22 -12.43
C SER A 69 12.14 -13.75 -12.51
N GLN A 70 11.05 -14.41 -12.88
CA GLN A 70 11.03 -15.87 -13.06
C GLN A 70 11.93 -16.33 -14.21
N VAL A 71 11.94 -15.60 -15.31
CA VAL A 71 12.81 -15.89 -16.45
C VAL A 71 14.27 -15.73 -16.06
N VAL A 72 14.62 -14.65 -15.37
CA VAL A 72 16.00 -14.38 -14.94
C VAL A 72 16.44 -15.37 -13.86
N ARG A 73 15.54 -15.77 -12.96
CA ARG A 73 15.85 -16.74 -11.89
C ARG A 73 16.23 -18.12 -12.41
N LYS A 74 15.68 -18.54 -13.52
CA LYS A 74 16.07 -19.81 -14.18
C LYS A 74 17.56 -19.85 -14.49
N GLN A 75 18.21 -18.69 -14.58
CA GLN A 75 19.65 -18.55 -14.80
C GLN A 75 20.47 -18.60 -13.50
N LYS A 76 19.87 -18.97 -12.38
CA LYS A 76 20.48 -19.06 -11.04
C LYS A 76 21.06 -17.74 -10.52
N GLU A 77 20.39 -16.65 -10.84
CA GLU A 77 20.79 -15.33 -10.39
C GLU A 77 20.35 -15.04 -8.94
N THR A 78 21.11 -14.18 -8.27
CA THR A 78 20.76 -13.71 -6.92
C THR A 78 19.62 -12.70 -6.98
N TYR A 79 18.89 -12.55 -5.89
CA TYR A 79 17.80 -11.55 -5.80
C TYR A 79 18.30 -10.13 -6.09
N ARG A 80 19.51 -9.82 -5.64
CA ARG A 80 20.13 -8.50 -5.88
C ARG A 80 20.39 -8.25 -7.35
N SER A 81 20.89 -9.28 -8.06
CA SER A 81 21.12 -9.21 -9.50
C SER A 81 19.82 -9.08 -10.28
N ILE A 82 18.79 -9.82 -9.89
CA ILE A 82 17.45 -9.72 -10.48
C ILE A 82 16.89 -8.31 -10.31
N ALA A 83 17.00 -7.74 -9.11
CA ALA A 83 16.54 -6.38 -8.84
C ALA A 83 17.25 -5.35 -9.72
N ALA A 84 18.58 -5.48 -9.87
CA ALA A 84 19.36 -4.60 -10.74
C ALA A 84 18.91 -4.69 -12.20
N LYS A 85 18.69 -5.89 -12.70
CA LYS A 85 18.21 -6.11 -14.08
C LYS A 85 16.82 -5.53 -14.31
N LEU A 86 15.92 -5.69 -13.34
CA LEU A 86 14.58 -5.10 -13.40
C LEU A 86 14.64 -3.56 -13.47
N ASN A 87 15.47 -2.96 -12.64
CA ASN A 87 15.64 -1.50 -12.62
C ASN A 87 16.23 -0.98 -13.92
N GLU A 88 17.22 -1.67 -14.49
CA GLU A 88 17.82 -1.32 -15.78
C GLU A 88 16.81 -1.42 -16.92
N SER A 89 15.93 -2.41 -16.87
CA SER A 89 14.91 -2.64 -17.88
C SER A 89 13.69 -1.70 -17.74
N GLY A 90 13.71 -0.81 -16.75
CA GLY A 90 12.65 0.18 -16.56
C GLY A 90 11.47 -0.28 -15.71
N PHE A 91 11.54 -1.47 -15.11
CA PHE A 91 10.50 -1.94 -14.21
C PHE A 91 10.54 -1.16 -12.89
N ARG A 92 9.37 -0.93 -12.34
CA ARG A 92 9.19 -0.23 -11.04
C ARG A 92 8.19 -0.98 -10.18
N THR A 93 8.25 -0.74 -8.88
CA THR A 93 7.28 -1.31 -7.93
C THR A 93 5.89 -0.71 -8.15
N SER A 94 4.88 -1.26 -7.47
CA SER A 94 3.52 -0.72 -7.52
C SER A 94 3.42 0.76 -7.14
N LYS A 95 4.38 1.24 -6.32
CA LYS A 95 4.47 2.65 -5.90
C LYS A 95 5.41 3.48 -6.77
N GLY A 96 6.01 2.91 -7.80
CA GLY A 96 6.92 3.60 -8.70
C GLY A 96 8.37 3.67 -8.23
N ASN A 97 8.73 2.94 -7.19
CA ASN A 97 10.08 2.89 -6.65
C ASN A 97 10.95 1.83 -7.36
N LYS A 98 12.25 1.89 -7.12
CA LYS A 98 13.20 0.89 -7.61
C LYS A 98 13.06 -0.42 -6.82
N PHE A 99 13.37 -1.53 -7.46
CA PHE A 99 13.42 -2.83 -6.81
C PHE A 99 14.73 -3.04 -6.05
N PHE A 100 14.62 -3.72 -4.91
CA PHE A 100 15.75 -4.23 -4.12
C PHE A 100 15.63 -5.76 -4.02
N GLY A 101 16.68 -6.44 -3.60
CA GLY A 101 16.64 -7.89 -3.44
C GLY A 101 15.52 -8.38 -2.51
N SER A 102 15.28 -7.67 -1.42
CA SER A 102 14.17 -7.97 -0.49
C SER A 102 12.80 -7.81 -1.15
N SER A 103 12.65 -6.82 -2.04
CA SER A 103 11.40 -6.60 -2.79
C SER A 103 11.10 -7.77 -3.72
N ILE A 104 12.10 -8.33 -4.37
CA ILE A 104 11.96 -9.49 -5.27
C ILE A 104 11.52 -10.73 -4.47
N LYS A 105 12.16 -10.97 -3.33
CA LYS A 105 11.79 -12.08 -2.44
C LYS A 105 10.34 -11.97 -1.98
N GLN A 106 9.91 -10.78 -1.59
CA GLN A 106 8.53 -10.52 -1.17
C GLN A 106 7.54 -10.71 -2.33
N LEU A 107 7.90 -10.25 -3.53
CA LEU A 107 7.11 -10.40 -4.74
C LEU A 107 6.87 -11.88 -5.07
N GLU A 108 7.92 -12.69 -5.05
CA GLU A 108 7.83 -14.13 -5.26
C GLU A 108 6.90 -14.79 -4.23
N ARG A 109 7.06 -14.42 -2.98
CA ARG A 109 6.22 -14.95 -1.89
C ARG A 109 4.75 -14.65 -2.13
N ILE A 110 4.40 -13.44 -2.54
CA ILE A 110 3.02 -13.02 -2.82
C ILE A 110 2.41 -13.87 -3.94
N PHE A 111 3.13 -14.06 -5.03
CA PHE A 111 2.63 -14.83 -6.19
C PHE A 111 2.63 -16.33 -5.94
N GLU A 112 3.58 -16.86 -5.19
CA GLU A 112 3.61 -18.27 -4.80
C GLU A 112 2.43 -18.62 -3.89
N GLU A 113 2.13 -17.78 -2.90
CA GLU A 113 0.97 -17.96 -2.02
C GLU A 113 -0.34 -17.94 -2.81
N SER A 114 -0.45 -17.10 -3.85
CA SER A 114 -1.64 -17.07 -4.70
C SER A 114 -1.80 -18.34 -5.53
N ASN A 115 -0.71 -18.92 -6.02
CA ASN A 115 -0.73 -20.18 -6.78
C ASN A 115 -1.13 -21.38 -5.93
N LEU A 116 -0.82 -21.36 -4.63
CA LEU A 116 -1.19 -22.40 -3.68
C LEU A 116 -2.67 -22.37 -3.31
N THR A 117 -3.36 -21.26 -3.53
CA THR A 117 -4.78 -21.08 -3.20
C THR A 117 -5.73 -21.51 -4.33
N ILE A 118 -5.17 -21.83 -5.46
CA ILE A 118 -5.90 -22.34 -6.63
C ILE A 118 -5.81 -23.88 -6.60
#